data_79e5d1f81ce972f0b0f90ff7a73ee1db
#
_entry.id   79e5d1f81ce972f0b0f90ff7a73ee1db
#
_cell.length_a   1.000
_cell.length_b   1.000
_cell.length_c   1.000
_cell.angle_alpha   90.00
_cell.angle_beta   90.00
_cell.angle_gamma   90.00
#
_symmetry.space_group_name_H-M   'P 1'
#
loop_
_entity.id
_entity.type
_entity.pdbx_description
1 polymer ?
#
loop_
_entity_poly.entity_id
_entity_poly.type
_entity_poly.pdbx_seq_one_letter_code
_entity_poly.pdbx_strand_id
1 'polypeptide(L)'
;MKIVCYKDTLLKALNSVIKGVASKTTNPILEGILIQTNENQVKLTTYDMELGIEYIIDSDVKEQGSTVVNAIMFSEIIRKLPDSEIYITLNSNNLLEIECEGALYKLTTMNPDEFPELPKIEIENSIDLEQNMLKNMIRKTIFAVSTEENRPIFTGCLFEVENNKLNVVAVDGFRLALRSIYLPVKVNDFKAVIPGKTLNEINKILLDSFDHVKIGIAKNQALFEMENCKVVTRTLDGEFLNYKSVIPSNWETRIRVNKNSLQDSFERISLISASSIEKEKNIL
;
A
#
# COMPACT_ATOMS: atom_id res chain seq x y z
N MET A 1 2.00 27.42 -11.63
CA MET A 1 2.50 26.05 -11.89
C MET A 1 2.11 25.64 -13.30
N LYS A 2 3.07 25.14 -14.08
CA LYS A 2 2.81 24.67 -15.44
C LYS A 2 3.72 23.49 -15.76
N ILE A 3 3.14 22.34 -16.08
CA ILE A 3 3.84 21.06 -16.32
C ILE A 3 3.33 20.39 -17.59
N VAL A 4 4.21 19.61 -18.23
CA VAL A 4 3.88 18.75 -19.37
C VAL A 4 4.41 17.35 -19.07
N CYS A 5 3.55 16.36 -19.16
CA CYS A 5 3.91 14.95 -18.92
C CYS A 5 3.11 14.01 -19.82
N TYR A 6 3.62 12.81 -20.02
CA TYR A 6 2.88 11.77 -20.72
C TYR A 6 1.82 11.13 -19.81
N LYS A 7 0.65 10.82 -20.40
CA LYS A 7 -0.47 10.19 -19.70
C LYS A 7 -0.06 8.93 -18.92
N ASP A 8 0.65 8.01 -19.55
CA ASP A 8 1.02 6.74 -18.94
C ASP A 8 1.88 6.91 -17.69
N THR A 9 2.83 7.85 -17.73
CA THR A 9 3.68 8.17 -16.57
C THR A 9 2.86 8.72 -15.41
N LEU A 10 1.99 9.69 -15.71
CA LEU A 10 1.12 10.29 -14.70
C LEU A 10 0.10 9.29 -14.16
N LEU A 11 -0.51 8.47 -15.02
CA LEU A 11 -1.50 7.46 -14.63
C LEU A 11 -0.88 6.37 -13.73
N LYS A 12 0.35 5.94 -14.00
CA LYS A 12 1.08 5.00 -13.16
C LYS A 12 1.28 5.56 -11.74
N ALA A 13 1.69 6.81 -11.63
CA ALA A 13 1.84 7.49 -10.35
C ALA A 13 0.50 7.63 -9.62
N LEU A 14 -0.56 8.08 -10.31
CA LEU A 14 -1.90 8.23 -9.75
C LEU A 14 -2.47 6.91 -9.24
N ASN A 15 -2.30 5.81 -9.97
CA ASN A 15 -2.74 4.48 -9.54
C ASN A 15 -2.05 4.02 -8.25
N SER A 16 -0.88 4.54 -7.95
CA SER A 16 -0.17 4.28 -6.69
C SER A 16 -0.66 5.18 -5.57
N VAL A 17 -0.64 6.51 -5.77
CA VAL A 17 -0.95 7.46 -4.70
C VAL A 17 -2.41 7.46 -4.28
N ILE A 18 -3.35 7.14 -5.18
CA ILE A 18 -4.78 7.11 -4.87
C ILE A 18 -5.14 6.16 -3.70
N LYS A 19 -4.28 5.19 -3.41
CA LYS A 19 -4.44 4.24 -2.32
C LYS A 19 -4.23 4.84 -0.92
N GLY A 20 -3.55 5.99 -0.84
CA GLY A 20 -3.37 6.76 0.39
C GLY A 20 -4.41 7.87 0.59
N VAL A 21 -5.44 7.92 -0.24
CA VAL A 21 -6.53 8.88 -0.12
C VAL A 21 -7.55 8.42 0.92
N ALA A 22 -7.97 9.33 1.79
CA ALA A 22 -8.99 9.03 2.78
C ALA A 22 -10.34 8.71 2.11
N SER A 23 -10.95 7.59 2.48
CA SER A 23 -12.24 7.16 1.94
C SER A 23 -13.44 7.75 2.68
N LYS A 24 -13.27 8.12 3.95
CA LYS A 24 -14.26 8.76 4.81
C LYS A 24 -13.53 9.70 5.75
N THR A 25 -13.71 11.00 5.57
CA THR A 25 -13.06 12.01 6.40
C THR A 25 -13.95 13.20 6.58
N THR A 26 -13.80 13.91 7.70
CA THR A 26 -14.40 15.22 7.94
C THR A 26 -13.52 16.36 7.41
N ASN A 27 -12.29 16.05 7.00
CA ASN A 27 -11.36 17.02 6.44
C ASN A 27 -11.21 16.80 4.92
N PRO A 28 -11.85 17.63 4.07
CA PRO A 28 -11.87 17.43 2.61
C PRO A 28 -10.48 17.42 1.95
N ILE A 29 -9.47 18.05 2.56
CA ILE A 29 -8.13 18.10 1.97
C ILE A 29 -7.48 16.71 1.91
N LEU A 30 -7.86 15.79 2.81
CA LEU A 30 -7.38 14.40 2.82
C LEU A 30 -7.98 13.54 1.69
N GLU A 31 -9.02 14.03 1.01
CA GLU A 31 -9.55 13.44 -0.22
C GLU A 31 -8.77 13.92 -1.45
N GLY A 32 -7.78 14.80 -1.25
CA GLY A 32 -6.98 15.41 -2.28
C GLY A 32 -5.67 14.70 -2.56
N ILE A 33 -5.09 15.03 -3.73
CA ILE A 33 -3.70 14.78 -4.07
C ILE A 33 -2.98 16.12 -4.03
N LEU A 34 -1.94 16.22 -3.21
CA LEU A 34 -0.99 17.32 -3.25
C LEU A 34 -0.05 17.12 -4.44
N ILE A 35 -0.04 18.08 -5.35
CA ILE A 35 0.83 18.14 -6.52
C ILE A 35 1.87 19.21 -6.24
N GLN A 36 3.14 18.85 -6.23
CA GLN A 36 4.27 19.77 -6.05
C GLN A 36 5.26 19.59 -7.19
N THR A 37 5.80 20.69 -7.68
CA THR A 37 6.81 20.66 -8.74
C THR A 37 8.16 21.15 -8.22
N ASN A 38 9.22 20.49 -8.63
CA ASN A 38 10.59 20.89 -8.37
C ASN A 38 11.43 20.61 -9.59
N GLU A 39 12.16 21.63 -10.12
CA GLU A 39 12.97 21.54 -11.32
C GLU A 39 12.27 20.77 -12.47
N ASN A 40 12.66 19.51 -12.69
CA ASN A 40 12.13 18.66 -13.75
C ASN A 40 11.29 17.49 -13.19
N GLN A 41 10.76 17.62 -11.98
CA GLN A 41 10.00 16.57 -11.32
C GLN A 41 8.67 17.06 -10.80
N VAL A 42 7.68 16.18 -10.83
CA VAL A 42 6.39 16.34 -10.17
C VAL A 42 6.27 15.29 -9.07
N LYS A 43 6.04 15.76 -7.87
CA LYS A 43 5.76 14.92 -6.71
C LYS A 43 4.25 14.92 -6.43
N LEU A 44 3.66 13.76 -6.38
CA LEU A 44 2.28 13.51 -5.99
C LEU A 44 2.26 12.92 -4.58
N THR A 45 1.49 13.50 -3.69
CA THR A 45 1.40 13.03 -2.30
C THR A 45 -0.06 12.87 -1.89
N THR A 46 -0.37 11.77 -1.23
CA THR A 46 -1.65 11.52 -0.54
C THR A 46 -1.39 11.07 0.88
N TYR A 47 -2.31 11.38 1.80
CA TYR A 47 -2.16 11.03 3.20
C TYR A 47 -3.52 10.99 3.90
N ASP A 48 -3.88 9.86 4.51
CA ASP A 48 -5.11 9.70 5.30
C ASP A 48 -4.87 9.74 6.82
N MET A 49 -3.69 10.25 7.27
CA MET A 49 -3.18 10.29 8.64
C MET A 49 -2.64 8.96 9.18
N GLU A 50 -2.86 7.84 8.50
CA GLU A 50 -2.31 6.52 8.82
C GLU A 50 -1.38 6.01 7.73
N LEU A 51 -1.80 6.18 6.47
CA LEU A 51 -1.09 5.77 5.27
C LEU A 51 -0.80 6.98 4.39
N GLY A 52 0.48 7.27 4.19
CA GLY A 52 0.96 8.29 3.27
C GLY A 52 1.69 7.68 2.09
N ILE A 53 1.46 8.20 0.90
CA ILE A 53 2.12 7.73 -0.32
C ILE A 53 2.63 8.95 -1.09
N GLU A 54 3.92 8.94 -1.39
CA GLU A 54 4.56 9.87 -2.32
C GLU A 54 4.98 9.13 -3.58
N TYR A 55 4.78 9.75 -4.72
CA TYR A 55 5.28 9.27 -6.00
C TYR A 55 5.90 10.42 -6.78
N ILE A 56 7.11 10.21 -7.31
CA ILE A 56 7.85 11.22 -8.08
C ILE A 56 7.88 10.76 -9.53
N ILE A 57 7.56 11.67 -10.44
CA ILE A 57 7.68 11.46 -11.89
C ILE A 57 8.56 12.54 -12.50
N ASP A 58 9.35 12.19 -13.50
CA ASP A 58 10.02 13.15 -14.34
C ASP A 58 9.01 13.83 -15.25
N SER A 59 9.12 15.14 -15.39
CA SER A 59 8.17 15.97 -16.13
C SER A 59 8.86 17.24 -16.64
N ASP A 60 8.38 17.78 -17.74
CA ASP A 60 8.82 19.09 -18.22
C ASP A 60 8.11 20.20 -17.42
N VAL A 61 8.78 20.72 -16.40
CA VAL A 61 8.25 21.76 -15.52
C VAL A 61 8.58 23.14 -16.09
N LYS A 62 7.59 23.82 -16.65
CA LYS A 62 7.73 25.20 -17.17
C LYS A 62 7.64 26.27 -16.09
N GLU A 63 6.78 26.03 -15.09
CA GLU A 63 6.58 26.93 -13.94
C GLU A 63 6.38 26.09 -12.69
N GLN A 64 7.18 26.35 -11.66
CA GLN A 64 7.04 25.67 -10.37
C GLN A 64 5.80 26.14 -9.62
N GLY A 65 5.35 25.30 -8.71
CA GLY A 65 4.23 25.59 -7.80
C GLY A 65 3.71 24.36 -7.10
N SER A 66 2.66 24.56 -6.32
CA SER A 66 1.98 23.50 -5.60
C SER A 66 0.46 23.73 -5.56
N THR A 67 -0.29 22.65 -5.51
CA THR A 67 -1.76 22.71 -5.36
C THR A 67 -2.29 21.37 -4.88
N VAL A 68 -3.52 21.38 -4.35
CA VAL A 68 -4.26 20.15 -4.00
C VAL A 68 -5.53 20.09 -4.83
N VAL A 69 -5.79 18.91 -5.39
CA VAL A 69 -7.01 18.62 -6.17
C VAL A 69 -7.70 17.37 -5.67
N ASN A 70 -9.01 17.25 -5.88
CA ASN A 70 -9.73 16.03 -5.55
C ASN A 70 -9.13 14.82 -6.29
N ALA A 71 -8.69 13.83 -5.54
CA ALA A 71 -7.93 12.68 -6.02
C ALA A 71 -8.71 11.82 -7.01
N ILE A 72 -9.97 11.53 -6.69
CA ILE A 72 -10.80 10.65 -7.50
C ILE A 72 -11.10 11.33 -8.84
N MET A 73 -11.56 12.59 -8.82
CA MET A 73 -11.91 13.33 -10.01
C MET A 73 -10.71 13.53 -10.94
N PHE A 74 -9.55 13.92 -10.37
CA PHE A 74 -8.33 14.10 -11.13
C PHE A 74 -7.89 12.76 -11.79
N SER A 75 -7.87 11.68 -11.02
CA SER A 75 -7.49 10.36 -11.55
C SER A 75 -8.43 9.85 -12.63
N GLU A 76 -9.75 10.06 -12.49
CA GLU A 76 -10.74 9.65 -13.50
C GLU A 76 -10.60 10.45 -14.80
N ILE A 77 -10.33 11.75 -14.71
CA ILE A 77 -10.06 12.59 -15.90
C ILE A 77 -8.82 12.05 -16.62
N ILE A 78 -7.69 11.94 -15.92
CA ILE A 78 -6.44 11.45 -16.53
C ILE A 78 -6.63 10.06 -17.17
N ARG A 79 -7.35 9.16 -16.52
CA ARG A 79 -7.64 7.82 -17.05
C ARG A 79 -8.39 7.83 -18.36
N LYS A 80 -9.30 8.82 -18.56
CA LYS A 80 -10.17 8.94 -19.75
C LYS A 80 -9.55 9.73 -20.89
N LEU A 81 -8.46 10.46 -20.66
CA LEU A 81 -7.77 11.18 -21.72
C LEU A 81 -7.18 10.22 -22.77
N PRO A 82 -6.92 10.71 -24.00
CA PRO A 82 -6.13 10.00 -25.00
C PRO A 82 -4.71 9.69 -24.48
N ASP A 83 -4.04 8.72 -25.11
CA ASP A 83 -2.65 8.36 -24.78
C ASP A 83 -1.68 9.33 -25.47
N SER A 84 -1.51 10.50 -24.84
CA SER A 84 -0.75 11.63 -25.41
C SER A 84 -0.13 12.47 -24.29
N GLU A 85 0.52 13.56 -24.67
CA GLU A 85 1.01 14.58 -23.75
C GLU A 85 -0.14 15.31 -23.07
N ILE A 86 -0.01 15.53 -21.78
CA ILE A 86 -0.96 16.28 -20.96
C ILE A 86 -0.30 17.56 -20.48
N TYR A 87 -0.99 18.66 -20.69
CA TYR A 87 -0.60 19.99 -20.23
C TYR A 87 -1.44 20.32 -18.99
N ILE A 88 -0.79 20.57 -17.86
CA ILE A 88 -1.46 20.89 -16.60
C ILE A 88 -1.00 22.29 -16.16
N THR A 89 -1.95 23.20 -15.99
CA THR A 89 -1.68 24.59 -15.63
C THR A 89 -2.55 25.01 -14.46
N LEU A 90 -1.93 25.50 -13.39
CA LEU A 90 -2.65 26.19 -12.30
C LEU A 90 -2.74 27.67 -12.68
N ASN A 91 -3.97 28.16 -12.85
CA ASN A 91 -4.20 29.57 -13.19
C ASN A 91 -4.35 30.46 -11.94
N SER A 92 -4.42 31.76 -12.14
CA SER A 92 -4.56 32.76 -11.07
C SER A 92 -5.89 32.69 -10.31
N ASN A 93 -6.89 31.97 -10.81
CA ASN A 93 -8.20 31.81 -10.19
C ASN A 93 -8.29 30.51 -9.36
N ASN A 94 -7.17 29.89 -9.03
CA ASN A 94 -7.09 28.62 -8.32
C ASN A 94 -7.88 27.49 -9.02
N LEU A 95 -7.80 27.46 -10.36
CA LEU A 95 -8.31 26.36 -11.18
C LEU A 95 -7.13 25.60 -11.80
N LEU A 96 -7.12 24.28 -11.68
CA LEU A 96 -6.21 23.42 -12.38
C LEU A 96 -6.82 23.09 -13.74
N GLU A 97 -6.19 23.58 -14.80
CA GLU A 97 -6.56 23.32 -16.18
C GLU A 97 -5.75 22.12 -16.70
N ILE A 98 -6.43 21.16 -17.28
CA ILE A 98 -5.85 19.92 -17.83
C ILE A 98 -6.24 19.88 -19.31
N GLU A 99 -5.26 19.97 -20.17
CA GLU A 99 -5.42 19.98 -21.63
C GLU A 99 -4.74 18.77 -22.26
N CYS A 100 -5.44 18.10 -23.18
CA CYS A 100 -4.91 17.00 -23.96
C CYS A 100 -5.71 16.87 -25.26
N GLU A 101 -5.05 16.93 -26.42
CA GLU A 101 -5.63 16.78 -27.77
C GLU A 101 -6.91 17.58 -27.99
N GLY A 102 -6.93 18.84 -27.53
CA GLY A 102 -8.09 19.74 -27.66
C GLY A 102 -9.19 19.57 -26.62
N ALA A 103 -9.12 18.56 -25.74
CA ALA A 103 -9.97 18.45 -24.57
C ALA A 103 -9.41 19.35 -23.45
N LEU A 104 -10.27 20.15 -22.81
CA LEU A 104 -9.92 21.02 -21.69
C LEU A 104 -10.85 20.75 -20.49
N TYR A 105 -10.24 20.40 -19.36
CA TYR A 105 -10.93 20.22 -18.08
C TYR A 105 -10.43 21.26 -17.06
N LYS A 106 -11.31 21.67 -16.16
CA LYS A 106 -11.00 22.62 -15.10
C LYS A 106 -11.45 22.06 -13.76
N LEU A 107 -10.52 21.92 -12.82
CA LEU A 107 -10.77 21.46 -11.47
C LEU A 107 -10.53 22.58 -10.47
N THR A 108 -11.44 22.74 -9.52
CA THR A 108 -11.22 23.60 -8.35
C THR A 108 -10.10 23.01 -7.49
N THR A 109 -9.20 23.86 -7.03
CA THR A 109 -8.09 23.47 -6.19
C THR A 109 -8.31 23.87 -4.73
N MET A 110 -7.59 23.24 -3.84
CA MET A 110 -7.50 23.57 -2.42
C MET A 110 -6.11 24.12 -2.10
N ASN A 111 -6.00 24.85 -0.98
CA ASN A 111 -4.73 25.44 -0.55
C ASN A 111 -3.73 24.35 -0.16
N PRO A 112 -2.54 24.26 -0.80
CA PRO A 112 -1.53 23.25 -0.49
C PRO A 112 -0.95 23.38 0.92
N ASP A 113 -0.95 24.57 1.52
CA ASP A 113 -0.43 24.82 2.88
C ASP A 113 -1.27 24.15 3.97
N GLU A 114 -2.51 23.78 3.66
CA GLU A 114 -3.40 23.06 4.58
C GLU A 114 -3.21 21.53 4.50
N PHE A 115 -2.46 21.05 3.50
CA PHE A 115 -2.21 19.62 3.36
C PHE A 115 -1.19 19.16 4.41
N PRO A 116 -1.50 18.11 5.20
CA PRO A 116 -0.60 17.66 6.27
C PRO A 116 0.71 17.10 5.70
N GLU A 117 1.82 17.49 6.29
CA GLU A 117 3.12 16.91 5.93
C GLU A 117 3.18 15.42 6.31
N LEU A 118 3.81 14.63 5.46
CA LEU A 118 4.16 13.26 5.84
C LEU A 118 5.17 13.26 6.98
N PRO A 119 5.04 12.35 7.94
CA PRO A 119 5.95 12.26 9.06
C PRO A 119 7.38 11.95 8.58
N LYS A 120 8.36 12.67 9.15
CA LYS A 120 9.77 12.34 8.95
C LYS A 120 10.11 11.13 9.80
N ILE A 121 10.59 10.06 9.16
CA ILE A 121 10.89 8.81 9.83
C ILE A 121 12.40 8.71 10.09
N GLU A 122 12.76 8.65 11.36
CA GLU A 122 14.11 8.29 11.76
C GLU A 122 14.22 6.77 11.80
N ILE A 123 14.79 6.19 10.75
CA ILE A 123 14.90 4.74 10.58
C ILE A 123 15.89 4.17 11.58
N GLU A 124 15.41 3.32 12.47
CA GLU A 124 16.24 2.59 13.45
C GLU A 124 16.77 1.28 12.84
N ASN A 125 15.93 0.58 12.09
CA ASN A 125 16.27 -0.68 11.44
C ASN A 125 15.80 -0.66 9.99
N SER A 126 16.55 -1.29 9.10
CA SER A 126 16.13 -1.41 7.71
C SER A 126 16.52 -2.75 7.10
N ILE A 127 15.68 -3.22 6.19
CA ILE A 127 15.94 -4.39 5.34
C ILE A 127 15.73 -4.00 3.89
N ASP A 128 16.44 -4.67 3.00
CA ASP A 128 16.37 -4.48 1.56
C ASP A 128 16.02 -5.82 0.90
N LEU A 129 14.97 -5.83 0.08
CA LEU A 129 14.42 -7.03 -0.55
C LEU A 129 14.04 -6.74 -2.00
N GLU A 130 14.04 -7.78 -2.82
CA GLU A 130 13.37 -7.72 -4.12
C GLU A 130 11.86 -7.54 -3.95
N GLN A 131 11.26 -6.70 -4.79
CA GLN A 131 9.81 -6.42 -4.74
C GLN A 131 8.95 -7.68 -4.90
N ASN A 132 9.32 -8.58 -5.82
CA ASN A 132 8.64 -9.87 -6.01
C ASN A 132 8.66 -10.74 -4.75
N MET A 133 9.77 -10.74 -4.00
CA MET A 133 9.90 -11.48 -2.74
C MET A 133 8.95 -10.94 -1.69
N LEU A 134 8.98 -9.62 -1.43
CA LEU A 134 8.07 -8.98 -0.46
C LEU A 134 6.62 -9.20 -0.84
N LYS A 135 6.27 -8.98 -2.11
CA LYS A 135 4.92 -9.20 -2.65
C LYS A 135 4.43 -10.62 -2.40
N ASN A 136 5.30 -11.61 -2.64
CA ASN A 136 5.00 -13.02 -2.39
C ASN A 136 4.79 -13.30 -0.90
N MET A 137 5.61 -12.72 -0.01
CA MET A 137 5.48 -12.89 1.43
C MET A 137 4.15 -12.31 1.93
N ILE A 138 3.81 -11.09 1.53
CA ILE A 138 2.55 -10.44 1.88
C ILE A 138 1.37 -11.30 1.39
N ARG A 139 1.32 -11.65 0.11
CA ARG A 139 0.23 -12.43 -0.49
C ARG A 139 -0.01 -13.76 0.20
N LYS A 140 1.05 -14.39 0.72
CA LYS A 140 0.98 -15.70 1.38
C LYS A 140 0.71 -15.64 2.87
N THR A 141 0.52 -14.46 3.45
CA THR A 141 0.29 -14.30 4.88
C THR A 141 -0.96 -13.47 5.17
N ILE A 142 -1.18 -12.40 4.43
CA ILE A 142 -2.20 -11.38 4.70
C ILE A 142 -3.63 -11.91 4.81
N PHE A 143 -3.95 -13.02 4.14
CA PHE A 143 -5.28 -13.63 4.23
C PHE A 143 -5.62 -14.18 5.62
N ALA A 144 -4.61 -14.33 6.49
CA ALA A 144 -4.78 -14.83 7.85
C ALA A 144 -4.81 -13.73 8.91
N VAL A 145 -4.86 -12.44 8.52
CA VAL A 145 -5.10 -11.36 9.49
C VAL A 145 -6.54 -11.38 9.99
N SER A 146 -6.75 -10.95 11.24
CA SER A 146 -8.08 -10.81 11.82
C SER A 146 -8.84 -9.64 11.18
N THR A 147 -10.14 -9.80 11.04
CA THR A 147 -11.05 -8.70 10.71
C THR A 147 -11.72 -8.12 11.96
N GLU A 148 -11.48 -8.70 13.14
CA GLU A 148 -12.05 -8.25 14.39
C GLU A 148 -11.23 -7.12 15.00
N GLU A 149 -11.85 -5.98 15.23
CA GLU A 149 -11.22 -4.78 15.80
C GLU A 149 -10.98 -4.88 17.30
N ASN A 150 -11.56 -5.87 17.98
CA ASN A 150 -11.40 -6.10 19.43
C ASN A 150 -9.93 -6.39 19.82
N ARG A 151 -9.14 -6.88 18.89
CA ARG A 151 -7.70 -7.12 19.04
C ARG A 151 -6.94 -6.53 17.87
N PRO A 152 -6.73 -5.20 17.85
CA PRO A 152 -6.16 -4.50 16.70
C PRO A 152 -4.81 -5.07 16.26
N ILE A 153 -3.98 -5.57 17.18
CA ILE A 153 -2.66 -6.14 16.87
C ILE A 153 -2.73 -7.31 15.87
N PHE A 154 -3.85 -8.05 15.81
CA PHE A 154 -4.05 -9.15 14.89
C PHE A 154 -4.66 -8.74 13.55
N THR A 155 -5.04 -7.47 13.39
CA THR A 155 -5.45 -6.93 12.08
C THR A 155 -4.26 -6.61 11.17
N GLY A 156 -3.03 -6.84 11.65
CA GLY A 156 -1.80 -6.65 10.89
C GLY A 156 -0.95 -7.92 10.80
N CYS A 157 0.11 -7.83 10.02
CA CYS A 157 1.15 -8.86 9.94
C CYS A 157 2.36 -8.44 10.78
N LEU A 158 2.86 -9.36 11.59
CA LEU A 158 4.15 -9.20 12.26
C LEU A 158 5.28 -9.36 11.24
N PHE A 159 6.15 -8.37 11.17
CA PHE A 159 7.46 -8.44 10.54
C PHE A 159 8.49 -8.62 11.64
N GLU A 160 9.11 -9.78 11.71
CA GLU A 160 10.12 -10.12 12.71
C GLU A 160 11.41 -10.48 12.01
N VAL A 161 12.49 -9.77 12.33
CA VAL A 161 13.84 -10.20 11.98
C VAL A 161 14.47 -10.82 13.22
N GLU A 162 14.92 -12.04 13.10
CA GLU A 162 15.59 -12.80 14.15
C GLU A 162 16.68 -13.67 13.53
N ASN A 163 17.90 -13.56 14.02
CA ASN A 163 19.05 -14.33 13.50
C ASN A 163 19.19 -14.21 11.96
N ASN A 164 19.08 -13.01 11.43
CA ASN A 164 19.17 -12.71 10.00
C ASN A 164 18.07 -13.37 9.14
N LYS A 165 16.97 -13.75 9.73
CA LYS A 165 15.80 -14.34 9.07
C LYS A 165 14.59 -13.42 9.24
N LEU A 166 14.03 -12.98 8.13
CA LEU A 166 12.75 -12.25 8.14
C LEU A 166 11.60 -13.25 8.17
N ASN A 167 10.75 -13.12 9.17
CA ASN A 167 9.48 -13.82 9.29
C ASN A 167 8.34 -12.82 9.12
N VAL A 168 7.40 -13.11 8.24
CA VAL A 168 6.12 -12.39 8.13
C VAL A 168 5.04 -13.34 8.61
N VAL A 169 4.28 -12.91 9.63
CA VAL A 169 3.30 -13.76 10.34
C VAL A 169 1.97 -13.04 10.43
N ALA A 170 0.90 -13.75 10.12
CA ALA A 170 -0.47 -13.32 10.34
C ALA A 170 -1.26 -14.40 11.09
N VAL A 171 -2.20 -13.98 11.95
CA VAL A 171 -3.01 -14.85 12.77
C VAL A 171 -4.37 -14.21 13.07
N ASP A 172 -5.45 -15.01 13.06
CA ASP A 172 -6.80 -14.54 13.41
C ASP A 172 -7.47 -15.36 14.55
N GLY A 173 -6.69 -16.22 15.23
CA GLY A 173 -7.18 -17.09 16.31
C GLY A 173 -7.59 -18.49 15.83
N PHE A 174 -7.87 -18.68 14.53
CA PHE A 174 -8.23 -19.99 13.95
C PHE A 174 -7.13 -20.54 13.03
N ARG A 175 -6.39 -19.66 12.39
CA ARG A 175 -5.33 -19.99 11.44
C ARG A 175 -4.12 -19.09 11.64
N LEU A 176 -2.97 -19.61 11.26
CA LEU A 176 -1.70 -18.92 11.26
C LEU A 176 -1.04 -19.10 9.90
N ALA A 177 -0.58 -18.00 9.31
CA ALA A 177 0.23 -18.01 8.12
C ALA A 177 1.63 -17.45 8.45
N LEU A 178 2.67 -18.20 8.11
CA LEU A 178 4.07 -17.83 8.30
C LEU A 178 4.82 -17.95 6.97
N ARG A 179 5.53 -16.90 6.62
CA ARG A 179 6.48 -16.90 5.51
C ARG A 179 7.84 -16.41 6.00
N SER A 180 8.90 -17.13 5.62
CA SER A 180 10.26 -16.82 6.08
C SER A 180 11.24 -16.79 4.92
N ILE A 181 12.19 -15.86 4.99
CA ILE A 181 13.36 -15.79 4.10
C ILE A 181 14.61 -15.46 4.92
N TYR A 182 15.78 -15.91 4.46
CA TYR A 182 17.05 -15.43 5.00
C TYR A 182 17.45 -14.14 4.27
N LEU A 183 17.88 -13.15 5.06
CA LEU A 183 18.37 -11.89 4.53
C LEU A 183 19.80 -12.04 4.02
N PRO A 184 20.15 -11.44 2.86
CA PRO A 184 21.49 -11.54 2.30
C PRO A 184 22.55 -10.77 3.12
N VAL A 185 22.11 -9.73 3.83
CA VAL A 185 22.95 -8.86 4.66
C VAL A 185 22.54 -9.00 6.12
N LYS A 186 23.53 -8.93 7.02
CA LYS A 186 23.26 -8.98 8.45
C LYS A 186 22.52 -7.73 8.91
N VAL A 187 21.41 -7.93 9.60
CA VAL A 187 20.55 -6.88 10.15
C VAL A 187 20.32 -7.13 11.64
N ASN A 188 20.14 -6.07 12.41
CA ASN A 188 19.73 -6.20 13.81
C ASN A 188 18.34 -6.84 13.93
N ASP A 189 18.12 -7.57 15.01
CA ASP A 189 16.83 -8.15 15.31
C ASP A 189 15.82 -7.04 15.65
N PHE A 190 14.63 -7.14 15.08
CA PHE A 190 13.52 -6.20 15.34
C PHE A 190 12.16 -6.86 15.14
N LYS A 191 11.12 -6.20 15.64
CA LYS A 191 9.72 -6.59 15.43
C LYS A 191 8.88 -5.35 15.16
N ALA A 192 7.97 -5.46 14.20
CA ALA A 192 6.96 -4.45 13.94
C ALA A 192 5.69 -5.12 13.40
N VAL A 193 4.52 -4.62 13.78
CA VAL A 193 3.24 -5.11 13.21
C VAL A 193 2.70 -4.06 12.27
N ILE A 194 2.59 -4.41 10.99
CA ILE A 194 2.15 -3.52 9.93
C ILE A 194 0.68 -3.84 9.62
N PRO A 195 -0.21 -2.81 9.59
CA PRO A 195 -1.63 -3.01 9.33
C PRO A 195 -1.89 -3.78 8.03
N GLY A 196 -2.78 -4.76 8.07
CA GLY A 196 -3.15 -5.56 6.91
C GLY A 196 -3.74 -4.74 5.77
N LYS A 197 -4.53 -3.70 6.10
CA LYS A 197 -5.04 -2.74 5.11
C LYS A 197 -3.90 -2.09 4.33
N THR A 198 -2.89 -1.56 5.02
CA THR A 198 -1.70 -0.98 4.40
C THR A 198 -0.94 -1.99 3.54
N LEU A 199 -0.70 -3.20 4.06
CA LEU A 199 0.00 -4.24 3.32
C LEU A 199 -0.75 -4.67 2.04
N ASN A 200 -2.09 -4.65 2.05
CA ASN A 200 -2.89 -4.87 0.85
C ASN A 200 -2.62 -3.79 -0.22
N GLU A 201 -2.53 -2.52 0.19
CA GLU A 201 -2.24 -1.45 -0.76
C GLU A 201 -0.79 -1.51 -1.25
N ILE A 202 0.17 -1.77 -0.36
CA ILE A 202 1.57 -2.00 -0.75
C ILE A 202 1.68 -3.16 -1.75
N ASN A 203 0.99 -4.26 -1.50
CA ASN A 203 0.99 -5.42 -2.41
C ASN A 203 0.50 -5.10 -3.84
N LYS A 204 -0.39 -4.11 -4.00
CA LYS A 204 -0.86 -3.62 -5.29
C LYS A 204 0.13 -2.66 -5.97
N ILE A 205 0.98 -1.98 -5.18
CA ILE A 205 2.03 -1.06 -5.67
C ILE A 205 3.27 -1.84 -6.11
N LEU A 206 3.66 -2.86 -5.33
CA LEU A 206 4.83 -3.69 -5.61
C LEU A 206 4.73 -4.36 -6.98
N LEU A 207 5.83 -4.34 -7.72
CA LEU A 207 5.94 -5.00 -9.02
C LEU A 207 6.37 -6.47 -8.85
N ASP A 208 6.07 -7.30 -9.85
CA ASP A 208 6.62 -8.65 -9.95
C ASP A 208 8.01 -8.60 -10.63
N SER A 209 8.93 -7.82 -10.04
CA SER A 209 10.27 -7.56 -10.57
C SER A 209 11.35 -7.86 -9.53
N PHE A 210 12.60 -7.88 -9.99
CA PHE A 210 13.80 -7.98 -9.14
C PHE A 210 14.26 -6.60 -8.63
N ASP A 211 13.55 -5.53 -8.94
CA ASP A 211 13.81 -4.21 -8.36
C ASP A 211 13.66 -4.26 -6.86
N HIS A 212 14.39 -3.43 -6.16
CA HIS A 212 14.46 -3.45 -4.71
C HIS A 212 13.39 -2.59 -4.05
N VAL A 213 13.00 -3.00 -2.85
CA VAL A 213 12.22 -2.22 -1.89
C VAL A 213 12.97 -2.20 -0.57
N LYS A 214 13.27 -1.01 -0.07
CA LYS A 214 13.84 -0.81 1.26
C LYS A 214 12.72 -0.63 2.26
N ILE A 215 12.72 -1.45 3.31
CA ILE A 215 11.75 -1.35 4.41
C ILE A 215 12.49 -0.78 5.61
N GLY A 216 12.11 0.42 6.03
CA GLY A 216 12.61 1.07 7.23
C GLY A 216 11.60 0.95 8.36
N ILE A 217 12.06 0.59 9.55
CA ILE A 217 11.24 0.49 10.75
C ILE A 217 11.73 1.51 11.78
N ALA A 218 10.81 2.29 12.30
CA ALA A 218 10.97 3.18 13.43
C ALA A 218 10.00 2.79 14.55
N LYS A 219 10.04 3.49 15.68
CA LYS A 219 9.26 3.12 16.88
C LYS A 219 7.78 2.83 16.60
N ASN A 220 7.10 3.71 15.85
CA ASN A 220 5.65 3.63 15.61
C ASN A 220 5.32 3.76 14.11
N GLN A 221 6.30 3.60 13.23
CA GLN A 221 6.13 3.85 11.80
C GLN A 221 6.95 2.85 10.99
N ALA A 222 6.47 2.55 9.79
CA ALA A 222 7.19 1.82 8.78
C ALA A 222 7.23 2.61 7.47
N LEU A 223 8.36 2.57 6.80
CA LEU A 223 8.62 3.16 5.49
C LEU A 223 8.90 2.05 4.49
N PHE A 224 8.25 2.10 3.34
CA PHE A 224 8.59 1.27 2.18
C PHE A 224 9.05 2.22 1.06
N GLU A 225 10.31 2.11 0.68
CA GLU A 225 10.93 2.97 -0.31
C GLU A 225 11.30 2.16 -1.54
N MET A 226 10.72 2.53 -2.66
CA MET A 226 10.98 2.04 -4.00
C MET A 226 11.53 3.19 -4.83
N GLU A 227 12.06 2.95 -6.03
CA GLU A 227 12.74 3.95 -6.85
C GLU A 227 12.00 5.31 -6.92
N ASN A 228 10.72 5.28 -7.28
CA ASN A 228 9.91 6.49 -7.47
C ASN A 228 8.75 6.62 -6.47
N CYS A 229 8.59 5.67 -5.55
CA CYS A 229 7.45 5.59 -4.66
C CYS A 229 7.90 5.38 -3.21
N LYS A 230 7.35 6.18 -2.31
CA LYS A 230 7.51 6.03 -0.85
C LYS A 230 6.14 5.82 -0.22
N VAL A 231 6.06 4.82 0.64
CA VAL A 231 4.86 4.52 1.42
C VAL A 231 5.22 4.59 2.89
N VAL A 232 4.54 5.46 3.61
CA VAL A 232 4.71 5.64 5.05
C VAL A 232 3.44 5.15 5.74
N THR A 233 3.58 4.38 6.81
CA THR A 233 2.43 3.91 7.61
C THR A 233 2.75 3.88 9.08
N ARG A 234 1.71 4.00 9.92
CA ARG A 234 1.81 3.69 11.35
C ARG A 234 1.87 2.17 11.54
N THR A 235 2.65 1.73 12.52
CA THR A 235 2.63 0.35 13.00
C THR A 235 1.53 0.18 14.06
N LEU A 236 1.07 -1.05 14.25
CA LEU A 236 0.13 -1.37 15.31
C LEU A 236 0.90 -1.58 16.61
N ASP A 237 0.45 -0.93 17.67
CA ASP A 237 1.00 -1.06 19.01
C ASP A 237 0.46 -2.32 19.72
N GLY A 238 1.31 -2.95 20.52
CA GLY A 238 0.94 -4.09 21.35
C GLY A 238 1.88 -5.28 21.20
N GLU A 239 1.68 -6.28 22.04
CA GLU A 239 2.44 -7.52 21.99
C GLU A 239 1.76 -8.53 21.05
N PHE A 240 2.48 -8.94 20.00
CA PHE A 240 2.00 -9.99 19.11
C PHE A 240 2.15 -11.36 19.77
N LEU A 241 1.24 -12.28 19.47
CA LEU A 241 1.27 -13.64 19.97
C LEU A 241 2.65 -14.31 19.76
N ASN A 242 3.12 -15.05 20.76
CA ASN A 242 4.24 -15.96 20.55
C ASN A 242 3.83 -17.11 19.62
N TYR A 243 3.83 -16.82 18.32
CA TYR A 243 3.38 -17.76 17.29
C TYR A 243 4.20 -19.05 17.25
N LYS A 244 5.46 -19.02 17.72
CA LYS A 244 6.35 -20.20 17.73
C LYS A 244 5.82 -21.29 18.67
N SER A 245 5.15 -20.89 19.77
CA SER A 245 4.56 -21.84 20.73
C SER A 245 3.26 -22.46 20.24
N VAL A 246 2.60 -21.85 19.24
CA VAL A 246 1.33 -22.33 18.67
C VAL A 246 1.56 -23.33 17.54
N ILE A 247 2.72 -23.29 16.89
CA ILE A 247 3.06 -24.22 15.81
C ILE A 247 3.35 -25.59 16.41
N PRO A 248 2.58 -26.65 16.06
CA PRO A 248 2.81 -28.00 16.57
C PRO A 248 4.21 -28.52 16.18
N SER A 249 4.92 -29.07 17.15
CA SER A 249 6.23 -29.69 16.93
C SER A 249 6.12 -31.17 16.53
N ASN A 250 5.00 -31.81 16.88
CA ASN A 250 4.76 -33.24 16.65
C ASN A 250 3.50 -33.47 15.80
N TRP A 251 3.51 -34.51 15.02
CA TRP A 251 2.35 -34.99 14.25
C TRP A 251 2.24 -36.51 14.38
N GLU A 252 1.04 -37.02 14.47
CA GLU A 252 0.76 -38.47 14.49
C GLU A 252 0.65 -39.03 13.07
N THR A 253 0.14 -38.21 12.14
CA THR A 253 -0.09 -38.63 10.76
C THR A 253 0.48 -37.59 9.78
N ARG A 254 1.24 -38.08 8.80
CA ARG A 254 1.77 -37.26 7.69
C ARG A 254 1.27 -37.82 6.37
N ILE A 255 0.64 -36.98 5.56
CA ILE A 255 0.21 -37.32 4.21
C ILE A 255 0.98 -36.52 3.15
N ARG A 256 1.14 -37.09 1.98
CA ARG A 256 1.69 -36.44 0.80
C ARG A 256 0.70 -36.57 -0.33
N VAL A 257 0.21 -35.44 -0.85
CA VAL A 257 -0.82 -35.38 -1.88
C VAL A 257 -0.42 -34.43 -2.99
N ASN A 258 -1.00 -34.61 -4.19
CA ASN A 258 -0.87 -33.64 -5.26
C ASN A 258 -1.64 -32.37 -4.89
N LYS A 259 -0.96 -31.21 -4.99
CA LYS A 259 -1.56 -29.91 -4.60
C LYS A 259 -2.82 -29.60 -5.40
N ASN A 260 -2.77 -29.74 -6.74
CA ASN A 260 -3.89 -29.36 -7.61
C ASN A 260 -5.12 -30.24 -7.34
N SER A 261 -4.93 -31.56 -7.23
CA SER A 261 -6.02 -32.48 -6.93
C SER A 261 -6.68 -32.19 -5.58
N LEU A 262 -5.90 -31.81 -4.56
CA LEU A 262 -6.43 -31.43 -3.26
C LEU A 262 -7.18 -30.10 -3.33
N GLN A 263 -6.61 -29.11 -4.01
CA GLN A 263 -7.23 -27.81 -4.22
C GLN A 263 -8.56 -27.93 -4.95
N ASP A 264 -8.60 -28.65 -6.09
CA ASP A 264 -9.83 -28.89 -6.87
C ASP A 264 -10.92 -29.57 -6.00
N SER A 265 -10.51 -30.45 -5.08
CA SER A 265 -11.44 -31.12 -4.18
C SER A 265 -12.02 -30.16 -3.15
N PHE A 266 -11.20 -29.29 -2.57
CA PHE A 266 -11.67 -28.24 -1.65
C PHE A 266 -12.57 -27.22 -2.35
N GLU A 267 -12.24 -26.80 -3.57
CA GLU A 267 -13.07 -25.88 -4.35
C GLU A 267 -14.45 -26.44 -4.62
N ARG A 268 -14.57 -27.74 -4.98
CA ARG A 268 -15.88 -28.39 -5.15
C ARG A 268 -16.69 -28.45 -3.87
N ILE A 269 -16.06 -28.77 -2.73
CA ILE A 269 -16.77 -28.88 -1.46
C ILE A 269 -17.18 -27.50 -0.92
N SER A 270 -16.37 -26.46 -1.17
CA SER A 270 -16.67 -25.09 -0.70
C SER A 270 -17.98 -24.54 -1.29
N LEU A 271 -18.38 -24.97 -2.49
CA LEU A 271 -19.64 -24.57 -3.12
C LEU A 271 -20.86 -24.99 -2.28
N ILE A 272 -20.80 -26.17 -1.65
CA ILE A 272 -21.88 -26.69 -0.81
C ILE A 272 -21.86 -26.05 0.57
N SER A 273 -20.68 -25.89 1.18
CA SER A 273 -20.55 -25.27 2.50
C SER A 273 -20.95 -23.79 2.52
N ALA A 274 -20.63 -23.03 1.46
CA ALA A 274 -21.07 -21.64 1.33
C ALA A 274 -22.60 -21.52 1.29
N SER A 275 -23.28 -22.41 0.58
CA SER A 275 -24.75 -22.41 0.47
C SER A 275 -25.47 -22.81 1.79
N SER A 276 -24.83 -23.58 2.68
CA SER A 276 -25.39 -23.93 3.99
C SER A 276 -25.25 -22.80 5.01
N ILE A 277 -24.16 -22.04 4.98
CA ILE A 277 -23.93 -20.88 5.87
C ILE A 277 -24.90 -19.73 5.56
N GLU A 278 -25.25 -19.50 4.29
CA GLU A 278 -26.27 -18.51 3.92
C GLU A 278 -27.67 -18.90 4.39
N LYS A 279 -28.01 -20.20 4.42
CA LYS A 279 -29.33 -20.66 4.92
C LYS A 279 -29.46 -20.48 6.43
N GLU A 280 -28.41 -20.67 7.21
CA GLU A 280 -28.45 -20.45 8.66
C GLU A 280 -28.55 -18.96 9.05
N LYS A 281 -27.97 -18.05 8.25
CA LYS A 281 -28.11 -16.59 8.47
C LYS A 281 -29.50 -16.05 8.17
N ASN A 282 -30.31 -16.74 7.38
CA ASN A 282 -31.68 -16.33 7.03
C ASN A 282 -32.75 -16.93 7.94
N ILE A 283 -32.37 -17.65 9.02
CA ILE A 283 -33.28 -18.26 9.99
C ILE A 283 -33.25 -17.54 11.37
N LEU A 284 -32.42 -16.49 11.50
CA LEU A 284 -32.41 -15.55 12.62
C LEU A 284 -32.93 -14.18 12.18
#